data_b73373defa51a500fc2ccc370b8eabd8
#
_entry.id   b73373defa51a500fc2ccc370b8eabd8
#
_cell.length_a   1.000
_cell.length_b   1.000
_cell.length_c   1.000
_cell.angle_alpha   90.00
_cell.angle_beta   90.00
_cell.angle_gamma   90.00
#
_symmetry.space_group_name_H-M   'P 1'
#
loop_
_entity.id
_entity.type
_entity.pdbx_description
1 polymer ?
#
loop_
_entity_poly.entity_id
_entity_poly.type
_entity_poly.pdbx_seq_one_letter_code
_entity_poly.pdbx_strand_id
1 'polypeptide(L)'
;MLDTTTTLADVLYPPIEPHTTGMLQVSDVHTIAWEQSGSADGIPVVVIHGGPGGGGQPSYRQYFDPAAFNIIQFDQRGCGKSTPYAELEGNNTQASVSDLEALRVHLGLEKWHVFGGSWGSTLSLIYAQHHPERVMSLVLRGIFMCRKSELHWFYQDGASHLFPDAFEPYRNHIPT
;
A
#
# COMPACT_ATOMS: atom_id res chain seq x y z
N MET A 1 13.84 -26.12 -1.35
CA MET A 1 13.52 -25.95 -2.78
C MET A 1 12.03 -26.06 -2.91
N LEU A 2 11.35 -25.03 -3.40
CA LEU A 2 9.94 -25.20 -3.79
C LEU A 2 9.91 -26.15 -4.99
N ASP A 3 8.99 -27.09 -4.96
CA ASP A 3 8.75 -27.98 -6.09
C ASP A 3 8.42 -27.13 -7.31
N THR A 4 9.04 -27.41 -8.44
CA THR A 4 8.83 -26.67 -9.70
C THR A 4 7.40 -26.78 -10.26
N THR A 5 6.55 -27.59 -9.64
CA THR A 5 5.13 -27.76 -9.96
C THR A 5 4.21 -26.84 -9.15
N THR A 6 4.72 -26.17 -8.09
CA THR A 6 3.91 -25.28 -7.26
C THR A 6 3.51 -24.03 -8.05
N THR A 7 2.21 -23.78 -8.20
CA THR A 7 1.65 -22.59 -8.84
C THR A 7 1.30 -21.52 -7.80
N LEU A 8 1.00 -20.30 -8.25
CA LEU A 8 0.51 -19.24 -7.35
C LEU A 8 -0.79 -19.64 -6.63
N ALA A 9 -1.66 -20.42 -7.30
CA ALA A 9 -2.90 -20.91 -6.72
C ALA A 9 -2.67 -21.87 -5.53
N ASP A 10 -1.51 -22.51 -5.47
CA ASP A 10 -1.16 -23.45 -4.40
C ASP A 10 -0.63 -22.74 -3.14
N VAL A 11 -0.28 -21.45 -3.24
CA VAL A 11 0.33 -20.67 -2.15
C VAL A 11 -0.50 -19.46 -1.72
N LEU A 12 -1.54 -19.12 -2.46
CA LEU A 12 -2.44 -18.02 -2.16
C LEU A 12 -3.78 -18.56 -1.65
N TYR A 13 -4.41 -17.81 -0.75
CA TYR A 13 -5.80 -18.10 -0.37
C TYR A 13 -6.75 -17.82 -1.53
N PRO A 14 -7.94 -18.42 -1.56
CA PRO A 14 -8.93 -18.14 -2.58
C PRO A 14 -9.28 -16.65 -2.66
N PRO A 15 -9.63 -16.11 -3.84
CA PRO A 15 -10.12 -14.75 -3.97
C PRO A 15 -11.41 -14.57 -3.17
N ILE A 16 -11.52 -13.45 -2.48
CA ILE A 16 -12.69 -13.04 -1.70
C ILE A 16 -13.09 -11.61 -2.03
N GLU A 17 -14.36 -11.29 -1.81
CA GLU A 17 -14.89 -9.92 -1.93
C GLU A 17 -14.91 -9.21 -0.57
N PRO A 18 -14.84 -7.88 -0.54
CA PRO A 18 -14.98 -7.13 0.69
C PRO A 18 -16.40 -7.24 1.24
N HIS A 19 -16.50 -7.42 2.56
CA HIS A 19 -17.80 -7.40 3.25
C HIS A 19 -18.24 -5.96 3.61
N THR A 20 -17.29 -5.03 3.65
CA THR A 20 -17.56 -3.60 3.95
C THR A 20 -16.65 -2.73 3.09
N THR A 21 -17.21 -1.64 2.56
CA THR A 21 -16.48 -0.61 1.83
C THR A 21 -16.97 0.76 2.28
N GLY A 22 -16.12 1.76 2.17
CA GLY A 22 -16.51 3.11 2.53
C GLY A 22 -15.57 4.18 1.98
N MET A 23 -15.96 5.41 2.26
CA MET A 23 -15.20 6.61 1.96
C MET A 23 -14.97 7.36 3.27
N LEU A 24 -13.75 7.80 3.52
CA LEU A 24 -13.38 8.56 4.70
C LEU A 24 -12.80 9.91 4.28
N GLN A 25 -13.47 11.00 4.65
CA GLN A 25 -12.91 12.34 4.47
C GLN A 25 -11.75 12.55 5.45
N VAL A 26 -10.57 12.83 4.90
CA VAL A 26 -9.31 12.98 5.67
C VAL A 26 -8.76 14.40 5.64
N SER A 27 -9.34 15.25 4.80
CA SER A 27 -9.07 16.70 4.76
C SER A 27 -10.20 17.42 4.06
N ASP A 28 -10.12 18.75 3.95
CA ASP A 28 -11.09 19.56 3.18
C ASP A 28 -11.07 19.19 1.68
N VAL A 29 -9.94 18.65 1.19
CA VAL A 29 -9.74 18.30 -0.22
C VAL A 29 -9.91 16.80 -0.45
N HIS A 30 -9.38 15.94 0.43
CA HIS A 30 -9.23 14.51 0.16
C HIS A 30 -10.22 13.63 0.92
N THR A 31 -10.75 12.64 0.20
CA THR A 31 -11.52 11.54 0.75
C THR A 31 -10.90 10.23 0.28
N ILE A 32 -10.52 9.35 1.18
CA ILE A 32 -9.91 8.06 0.88
C ILE A 32 -10.95 6.94 0.81
N ALA A 33 -10.82 6.08 -0.20
CA ALA A 33 -11.60 4.85 -0.30
C ALA A 33 -10.94 3.74 0.51
N TRP A 34 -11.76 2.95 1.20
CA TRP A 34 -11.29 1.81 1.99
C TRP A 34 -12.23 0.62 1.87
N GLU A 35 -11.71 -0.55 2.21
CA GLU A 35 -12.48 -1.79 2.26
C GLU A 35 -11.98 -2.72 3.37
N GLN A 36 -12.88 -3.56 3.89
CA GLN A 36 -12.57 -4.68 4.79
C GLN A 36 -13.05 -5.98 4.17
N SER A 37 -12.23 -7.01 4.28
CA SER A 37 -12.51 -8.35 3.79
C SER A 37 -12.01 -9.41 4.77
N GLY A 38 -12.45 -10.66 4.58
CA GLY A 38 -12.18 -11.75 5.52
C GLY A 38 -13.10 -11.74 6.72
N SER A 39 -12.57 -12.09 7.91
CA SER A 39 -13.36 -12.14 9.16
C SER A 39 -13.48 -10.76 9.78
N ALA A 40 -14.70 -10.26 9.98
CA ALA A 40 -14.93 -8.94 10.59
C ALA A 40 -14.36 -8.83 12.02
N ASP A 41 -14.38 -9.93 12.77
CA ASP A 41 -13.83 -10.02 14.14
C ASP A 41 -12.40 -10.59 14.16
N GLY A 42 -11.80 -10.76 12.99
CA GLY A 42 -10.47 -11.33 12.82
C GLY A 42 -9.34 -10.38 13.23
N ILE A 43 -8.13 -10.90 13.17
CA ILE A 43 -6.90 -10.15 13.48
C ILE A 43 -6.75 -9.02 12.45
N PRO A 44 -6.71 -7.73 12.86
CA PRO A 44 -6.65 -6.64 11.90
C PRO A 44 -5.29 -6.52 11.24
N VAL A 45 -5.28 -6.47 9.91
CA VAL A 45 -4.10 -6.20 9.09
C VAL A 45 -4.41 -5.15 8.05
N VAL A 46 -3.63 -4.07 8.02
CA VAL A 46 -3.71 -3.06 6.96
C VAL A 46 -2.68 -3.34 5.87
N VAL A 47 -3.14 -3.31 4.63
CA VAL A 47 -2.29 -3.44 3.44
C VAL A 47 -2.06 -2.07 2.83
N ILE A 48 -0.80 -1.66 2.80
CA ILE A 48 -0.37 -0.37 2.25
C ILE A 48 0.24 -0.60 0.86
N HIS A 49 -0.48 -0.16 -0.16
CA HIS A 49 -0.04 -0.32 -1.55
C HIS A 49 1.18 0.53 -1.90
N GLY A 50 1.87 0.14 -2.95
CA GLY A 50 3.04 0.83 -3.50
C GLY A 50 2.69 1.94 -4.49
N GLY A 51 3.68 2.36 -5.21
CA GLY A 51 3.67 3.44 -6.17
C GLY A 51 4.72 4.49 -5.81
N PRO A 52 4.35 5.63 -5.18
CA PRO A 52 3.01 6.07 -4.76
C PRO A 52 1.99 6.11 -5.92
N GLY A 53 0.69 5.95 -5.60
CA GLY A 53 -0.38 6.05 -6.60
C GLY A 53 -0.82 4.73 -7.25
N GLY A 54 -0.32 3.57 -6.77
CA GLY A 54 -0.67 2.27 -7.34
C GLY A 54 -2.11 1.81 -7.08
N GLY A 55 -2.69 2.24 -5.98
CA GLY A 55 -4.01 1.77 -5.53
C GLY A 55 -4.02 0.36 -4.94
N GLY A 56 -5.08 0.04 -4.24
CA GLY A 56 -5.34 -1.30 -3.70
C GLY A 56 -5.62 -2.31 -4.81
N GLN A 57 -5.25 -3.57 -4.57
CA GLN A 57 -5.43 -4.65 -5.54
C GLN A 57 -6.23 -5.80 -4.91
N PRO A 58 -7.24 -6.36 -5.60
CA PRO A 58 -8.00 -7.50 -5.09
C PRO A 58 -7.12 -8.70 -4.69
N SER A 59 -6.02 -8.91 -5.41
CA SER A 59 -5.05 -9.97 -5.13
C SER A 59 -4.37 -9.87 -3.76
N TYR A 60 -4.30 -8.69 -3.16
CA TYR A 60 -3.70 -8.54 -1.83
C TYR A 60 -4.50 -9.24 -0.74
N ARG A 61 -5.81 -9.43 -0.91
CA ARG A 61 -6.67 -10.17 0.01
C ARG A 61 -6.24 -11.64 0.14
N GLN A 62 -5.64 -12.19 -0.92
CA GLN A 62 -5.23 -13.60 -1.01
C GLN A 62 -3.94 -13.92 -0.23
N TYR A 63 -3.26 -12.91 0.32
CA TYR A 63 -2.06 -13.12 1.14
C TYR A 63 -2.36 -13.52 2.58
N PHE A 64 -3.61 -13.45 3.00
CA PHE A 64 -4.04 -13.66 4.39
C PHE A 64 -5.14 -14.70 4.45
N ASP A 65 -5.13 -15.50 5.51
CA ASP A 65 -6.23 -16.42 5.80
C ASP A 65 -7.51 -15.62 6.08
N PRO A 66 -8.54 -15.71 5.22
CA PRO A 66 -9.76 -14.94 5.38
C PRO A 66 -10.61 -15.37 6.60
N ALA A 67 -10.35 -16.56 7.15
CA ALA A 67 -11.01 -17.00 8.37
C ALA A 67 -10.37 -16.41 9.65
N ALA A 68 -9.09 -15.99 9.57
CA ALA A 68 -8.34 -15.51 10.71
C ALA A 68 -8.17 -13.98 10.73
N PHE A 69 -8.12 -13.34 9.57
CA PHE A 69 -7.79 -11.92 9.46
C PHE A 69 -8.98 -11.06 9.03
N ASN A 70 -9.04 -9.85 9.63
CA ASN A 70 -9.75 -8.69 9.08
C ASN A 70 -8.77 -7.91 8.23
N ILE A 71 -8.93 -8.01 6.90
CA ILE A 71 -7.99 -7.49 5.91
C ILE A 71 -8.48 -6.12 5.47
N ILE A 72 -7.76 -5.07 5.85
CA ILE A 72 -8.07 -3.68 5.53
C ILE A 72 -7.21 -3.26 4.33
N GLN A 73 -7.83 -2.76 3.28
CA GLN A 73 -7.17 -2.06 2.19
C GLN A 73 -7.73 -0.66 2.05
N PHE A 74 -6.92 0.25 1.56
CA PHE A 74 -7.36 1.60 1.22
C PHE A 74 -6.56 2.13 0.04
N ASP A 75 -7.14 3.07 -0.68
CA ASP A 75 -6.45 3.83 -1.70
C ASP A 75 -5.91 5.11 -1.08
N GLN A 76 -4.60 5.36 -1.20
CA GLN A 76 -3.99 6.60 -0.72
C GLN A 76 -4.56 7.80 -1.47
N ARG A 77 -4.27 9.02 -0.98
CA ARG A 77 -4.72 10.27 -1.61
C ARG A 77 -4.41 10.30 -3.10
N GLY A 78 -5.34 10.78 -3.91
CA GLY A 78 -5.16 11.01 -5.33
C GLY A 78 -5.06 9.75 -6.19
N CYS A 79 -5.33 8.55 -5.66
CA CYS A 79 -5.23 7.33 -6.46
C CYS A 79 -6.42 6.38 -6.25
N GLY A 80 -6.51 5.38 -7.12
CA GLY A 80 -7.53 4.35 -7.07
C GLY A 80 -8.95 4.94 -7.08
N LYS A 81 -9.74 4.58 -6.07
CA LYS A 81 -11.11 5.07 -5.84
C LYS A 81 -11.16 6.30 -4.93
N SER A 82 -10.02 6.74 -4.38
CA SER A 82 -9.93 7.96 -3.56
C SER A 82 -10.12 9.21 -4.41
N THR A 83 -10.70 10.25 -3.80
CA THR A 83 -11.04 11.49 -4.51
C THR A 83 -10.45 12.72 -3.82
N PRO A 84 -10.09 13.77 -4.61
CA PRO A 84 -10.06 13.84 -6.08
C PRO A 84 -8.93 12.99 -6.66
N TYR A 85 -9.13 12.42 -7.86
CA TYR A 85 -8.11 11.63 -8.54
C TYR A 85 -6.96 12.51 -9.05
N ALA A 86 -5.71 12.05 -8.86
CA ALA A 86 -4.48 12.73 -9.25
C ALA A 86 -4.29 14.13 -8.63
N GLU A 87 -5.00 14.46 -7.54
CA GLU A 87 -4.83 15.73 -6.83
C GLU A 87 -3.54 15.69 -5.99
N LEU A 88 -2.75 16.77 -6.10
CA LEU A 88 -1.46 16.93 -5.43
C LEU A 88 -1.51 17.89 -4.23
N GLU A 89 -2.54 18.72 -4.12
CA GLU A 89 -2.69 19.64 -3.00
C GLU A 89 -2.81 18.86 -1.68
N GLY A 90 -1.91 19.13 -0.74
CA GLY A 90 -1.88 18.42 0.54
C GLY A 90 -1.56 16.92 0.45
N ASN A 91 -1.12 16.43 -0.72
CA ASN A 91 -0.74 15.04 -0.92
C ASN A 91 0.76 14.85 -0.69
N ASN A 92 1.12 14.53 0.55
CA ASN A 92 2.49 14.30 0.99
C ASN A 92 2.57 13.16 2.00
N THR A 93 3.79 12.75 2.33
CA THR A 93 4.04 11.60 3.22
C THR A 93 3.40 11.77 4.61
N GLN A 94 3.47 12.96 5.21
CA GLN A 94 2.91 13.21 6.54
C GLN A 94 1.39 13.13 6.53
N ALA A 95 0.78 13.65 5.49
CA ALA A 95 -0.67 13.51 5.28
C ALA A 95 -1.09 12.04 5.14
N SER A 96 -0.33 11.23 4.38
CA SER A 96 -0.60 9.79 4.25
C SER A 96 -0.45 9.03 5.57
N VAL A 97 0.49 9.42 6.44
CA VAL A 97 0.61 8.88 7.82
C VAL A 97 -0.62 9.24 8.65
N SER A 98 -1.07 10.49 8.57
CA SER A 98 -2.28 10.96 9.27
C SER A 98 -3.53 10.23 8.77
N ASP A 99 -3.62 9.95 7.47
CA ASP A 99 -4.74 9.20 6.88
C ASP A 99 -4.82 7.77 7.40
N LEU A 100 -3.67 7.10 7.52
CA LEU A 100 -3.60 5.76 8.12
C LEU A 100 -4.13 5.77 9.54
N GLU A 101 -3.72 6.74 10.36
CA GLU A 101 -4.20 6.85 11.74
C GLU A 101 -5.69 7.20 11.80
N ALA A 102 -6.15 8.10 10.93
CA ALA A 102 -7.58 8.43 10.82
C ALA A 102 -8.41 7.21 10.41
N LEU A 103 -7.93 6.40 9.47
CA LEU A 103 -8.59 5.16 9.05
C LEU A 103 -8.67 4.15 10.21
N ARG A 104 -7.56 3.94 10.93
CA ARG A 104 -7.53 3.05 12.09
C ARG A 104 -8.58 3.46 13.13
N VAL A 105 -8.63 4.74 13.47
CA VAL A 105 -9.60 5.32 14.43
C VAL A 105 -11.03 5.17 13.91
N HIS A 106 -11.27 5.48 12.62
CA HIS A 106 -12.57 5.34 11.97
C HIS A 106 -13.11 3.91 12.05
N LEU A 107 -12.24 2.92 11.91
CA LEU A 107 -12.60 1.50 12.00
C LEU A 107 -12.67 0.99 13.44
N GLY A 108 -12.43 1.83 14.46
CA GLY A 108 -12.49 1.47 15.88
C GLY A 108 -11.39 0.49 16.31
N LEU A 109 -10.29 0.41 15.57
CA LEU A 109 -9.21 -0.52 15.86
C LEU A 109 -8.20 0.09 16.83
N GLU A 110 -7.77 -0.67 17.85
CA GLU A 110 -6.73 -0.22 18.77
C GLU A 110 -5.34 -0.33 18.15
N LYS A 111 -5.06 -1.45 17.52
CA LYS A 111 -3.78 -1.79 16.87
C LYS A 111 -4.05 -2.64 15.63
N TRP A 112 -3.07 -2.73 14.77
CA TRP A 112 -3.09 -3.60 13.59
C TRP A 112 -1.72 -4.13 13.21
N HIS A 113 -1.68 -5.21 12.45
CA HIS A 113 -0.52 -5.60 11.67
C HIS A 113 -0.43 -4.72 10.44
N VAL A 114 0.78 -4.40 10.00
CA VAL A 114 1.00 -3.54 8.83
C VAL A 114 1.78 -4.33 7.78
N PHE A 115 1.19 -4.44 6.59
CA PHE A 115 1.80 -5.09 5.43
C PHE A 115 2.04 -4.05 4.34
N GLY A 116 3.29 -3.79 3.98
CA GLY A 116 3.65 -2.76 2.99
C GLY A 116 4.61 -3.25 1.91
N GLY A 117 4.35 -2.86 0.66
CA GLY A 117 5.21 -3.20 -0.46
C GLY A 117 5.72 -1.98 -1.24
N SER A 118 7.01 -1.97 -1.63
CA SER A 118 7.61 -0.86 -2.39
C SER A 118 7.48 0.47 -1.62
N TRP A 119 6.88 1.51 -2.21
CA TRP A 119 6.50 2.74 -1.50
C TRP A 119 5.69 2.46 -0.22
N GLY A 120 4.82 1.44 -0.24
CA GLY A 120 4.08 1.02 0.95
C GLY A 120 4.99 0.57 2.09
N SER A 121 6.20 0.05 1.82
CA SER A 121 7.18 -0.26 2.87
C SER A 121 7.77 1.02 3.50
N THR A 122 8.02 2.05 2.69
CA THR A 122 8.44 3.38 3.18
C THR A 122 7.38 3.97 4.11
N LEU A 123 6.13 4.01 3.65
CA LEU A 123 5.03 4.57 4.42
C LEU A 123 4.76 3.78 5.71
N SER A 124 4.85 2.45 5.66
CA SER A 124 4.74 1.58 6.84
C SER A 124 5.78 1.89 7.90
N LEU A 125 7.03 2.08 7.49
CA LEU A 125 8.13 2.42 8.41
C LEU A 125 7.92 3.79 9.07
N ILE A 126 7.51 4.79 8.29
CA ILE A 126 7.25 6.14 8.79
C ILE A 126 6.04 6.10 9.74
N TYR A 127 4.97 5.41 9.38
CA TYR A 127 3.80 5.24 10.25
C TYR A 127 4.17 4.57 11.58
N ALA A 128 4.96 3.48 11.54
CA ALA A 128 5.40 2.79 12.75
C ALA A 128 6.31 3.64 13.66
N GLN A 129 7.07 4.57 13.08
CA GLN A 129 7.88 5.51 13.86
C GLN A 129 7.03 6.59 14.55
N HIS A 130 5.94 7.02 13.93
CA HIS A 130 5.02 8.01 14.49
C HIS A 130 4.01 7.41 15.49
N HIS A 131 3.63 6.15 15.26
CA HIS A 131 2.60 5.45 16.03
C HIS A 131 3.05 4.04 16.45
N PRO A 132 4.20 3.90 17.17
CA PRO A 132 4.74 2.58 17.50
C PRO A 132 3.80 1.74 18.35
N GLU A 133 2.95 2.39 19.18
CA GLU A 133 1.97 1.73 20.02
C GLU A 133 0.76 1.18 19.23
N ARG A 134 0.59 1.57 17.96
CA ARG A 134 -0.51 1.15 17.08
C ARG A 134 -0.14 -0.02 16.16
N VAL A 135 1.15 -0.38 16.11
CA VAL A 135 1.68 -1.41 15.21
C VAL A 135 2.00 -2.67 15.99
N MET A 136 1.32 -3.77 15.67
CA MET A 136 1.61 -5.08 16.26
C MET A 136 2.81 -5.75 15.61
N SER A 137 2.92 -5.66 14.31
CA SER A 137 4.10 -6.11 13.53
C SER A 137 4.14 -5.44 12.17
N LEU A 138 5.31 -5.51 11.52
CA LEU A 138 5.55 -5.05 10.15
C LEU A 138 5.95 -6.23 9.27
N VAL A 139 5.29 -6.35 8.12
CA VAL A 139 5.72 -7.22 7.03
C VAL A 139 6.01 -6.34 5.81
N LEU A 140 7.28 -6.24 5.44
CA LEU A 140 7.75 -5.35 4.39
C LEU A 140 8.32 -6.15 3.22
N ARG A 141 7.83 -5.90 2.02
CA ARG A 141 8.35 -6.55 0.80
C ARG A 141 8.81 -5.51 -0.22
N GLY A 142 9.80 -5.87 -1.06
CA GLY A 142 10.35 -4.94 -2.03
C GLY A 142 10.77 -3.63 -1.35
N ILE A 143 11.52 -3.76 -0.25
CA ILE A 143 11.82 -2.66 0.67
C ILE A 143 12.44 -1.49 -0.09
N PHE A 144 11.80 -0.35 0.02
CA PHE A 144 12.22 0.92 -0.57
C PHE A 144 12.32 1.97 0.54
N MET A 145 13.50 2.56 0.71
CA MET A 145 13.77 3.51 1.79
C MET A 145 13.69 4.97 1.30
N CYS A 146 13.34 5.17 0.03
CA CYS A 146 13.27 6.48 -0.61
C CYS A 146 14.58 7.29 -0.51
N ARG A 147 15.73 6.60 -0.43
CA ARG A 147 17.05 7.24 -0.36
C ARG A 147 17.41 7.86 -1.72
N LYS A 148 18.19 8.92 -1.70
CA LYS A 148 18.65 9.58 -2.92
C LYS A 148 19.35 8.61 -3.90
N SER A 149 20.12 7.65 -3.38
CA SER A 149 20.76 6.61 -4.19
C SER A 149 19.77 5.67 -4.86
N GLU A 150 18.68 5.30 -4.19
CA GLU A 150 17.62 4.45 -4.75
C GLU A 150 16.84 5.20 -5.85
N LEU A 151 16.48 6.46 -5.57
CA LEU A 151 15.82 7.32 -6.56
C LEU A 151 16.68 7.54 -7.80
N HIS A 152 17.98 7.83 -7.59
CA HIS A 152 18.93 7.99 -8.69
C HIS A 152 19.04 6.72 -9.51
N TRP A 153 19.19 5.56 -8.86
CA TRP A 153 19.29 4.27 -9.53
C TRP A 153 18.02 3.93 -10.33
N PHE A 154 16.83 4.18 -9.77
CA PHE A 154 15.57 3.88 -10.45
C PHE A 154 15.29 4.80 -11.63
N TYR A 155 15.51 6.10 -11.47
CA TYR A 155 14.96 7.11 -12.38
C TYR A 155 16.01 7.86 -13.19
N GLN A 156 17.31 7.65 -12.94
CA GLN A 156 18.38 8.37 -13.63
C GLN A 156 19.43 7.43 -14.23
N ASP A 157 20.22 6.78 -13.37
CA ASP A 157 21.42 6.04 -13.79
C ASP A 157 21.57 4.75 -12.97
N GLY A 158 21.11 3.66 -13.52
CA GLY A 158 21.10 2.34 -12.88
C GLY A 158 20.16 1.39 -13.63
N ALA A 159 18.84 1.51 -13.45
CA ALA A 159 17.86 0.72 -14.20
C ALA A 159 17.97 0.92 -15.72
N SER A 160 18.40 2.09 -16.16
CA SER A 160 18.71 2.43 -17.55
C SER A 160 19.77 1.51 -18.19
N HIS A 161 20.71 0.99 -17.40
CA HIS A 161 21.75 0.06 -17.89
C HIS A 161 21.25 -1.38 -17.99
N LEU A 162 20.29 -1.76 -17.14
CA LEU A 162 19.72 -3.10 -17.14
C LEU A 162 18.59 -3.26 -18.17
N PHE A 163 17.82 -2.20 -18.37
CA PHE A 163 16.63 -2.20 -19.24
C PHE A 163 16.63 -0.99 -20.17
N PRO A 164 17.66 -0.81 -21.05
CA PRO A 164 17.80 0.40 -21.86
C PRO A 164 16.60 0.65 -22.78
N ASP A 165 16.11 -0.41 -23.43
CA ASP A 165 14.98 -0.31 -24.38
C ASP A 165 13.66 0.11 -23.70
N ALA A 166 13.44 -0.32 -22.44
CA ALA A 166 12.26 0.07 -21.66
C ALA A 166 12.44 1.46 -21.01
N PHE A 167 13.70 1.84 -20.70
CA PHE A 167 13.99 3.11 -20.06
C PHE A 167 13.93 4.30 -21.03
N GLU A 168 14.25 4.08 -22.30
CA GLU A 168 14.27 5.15 -23.30
C GLU A 168 12.89 5.83 -23.50
N PRO A 169 11.78 5.12 -23.68
CA PRO A 169 10.44 5.72 -23.75
C PRO A 169 10.10 6.53 -22.49
N TYR A 170 10.45 6.02 -21.29
CA TYR A 170 10.25 6.73 -20.03
C TYR A 170 11.03 8.05 -20.02
N ARG A 171 12.33 8.02 -20.31
CA ARG A 171 13.18 9.20 -20.34
C ARG A 171 12.69 10.26 -21.33
N ASN A 172 12.30 9.82 -22.55
CA ASN A 172 11.87 10.70 -23.62
C ASN A 172 10.51 11.36 -23.36
N HIS A 173 9.74 10.86 -22.36
CA HIS A 173 8.48 11.47 -21.95
C HIS A 173 8.65 12.64 -20.95
N ILE A 174 9.85 12.76 -20.37
CA ILE A 174 10.15 13.81 -19.38
C ILE A 174 10.67 15.05 -20.15
N PRO A 175 10.06 16.24 -19.96
CA PRO A 175 10.55 17.47 -20.56
C PRO A 175 12.01 17.78 -20.13
N THR A 176 12.84 18.20 -21.07
CA THR A 176 14.23 18.63 -20.84
C THR A 176 14.29 20.06 -20.32
#